data_d57932967e412e7b082fb338b4468cba
#
_entry.id   d57932967e412e7b082fb338b4468cba
#
_cell.length_a   1.000
_cell.length_b   1.000
_cell.length_c   1.000
_cell.angle_alpha   90.00
_cell.angle_beta   90.00
_cell.angle_gamma   90.00
#
_symmetry.space_group_name_H-M   'P 1'
#
loop_
_entity.id
_entity.type
_entity.pdbx_description
1 polymer ?
#
loop_
_entity_poly.entity_id
_entity_poly.type
_entity_poly.pdbx_seq_one_letter_code
_entity_poly.pdbx_strand_id
1 'polypeptide(L)'
;LAPIRRPDLPPARAKQWVRNPVDAFVLARLEAEGVSPSPEASRRILLRRLSLDLTGLPPSLDDQDAFLSDTRPDAYERLVERLLASGHYGEKWARHWLDLARFADSDGFRQDKFRPWAWRYRQWVIDAFNRNMPFDEFTIDQLAGDLLPNATLQQKIATGFNRNHMINFEGGAIPEEYQTEYVVDRVEATSNTWMGMTLG
;
A
#
# COMPACT_ATOMS: atom_id res chain seq x y z
N LEU A 1 13.29 -20.95 4.52
CA LEU A 1 13.52 -19.52 4.40
C LEU A 1 14.82 -19.16 5.11
N ALA A 2 15.72 -18.42 4.45
CA ALA A 2 16.94 -17.93 5.06
C ALA A 2 16.64 -16.64 5.85
N PRO A 3 17.35 -16.40 6.99
CA PRO A 3 17.23 -15.13 7.69
C PRO A 3 17.60 -13.96 6.77
N ILE A 4 16.86 -12.85 6.88
CA ILE A 4 17.15 -11.62 6.16
C ILE A 4 18.51 -11.09 6.66
N ARG A 5 19.43 -10.84 5.71
CA ARG A 5 20.73 -10.24 5.98
C ARG A 5 20.88 -8.98 5.13
N ARG A 6 21.51 -7.96 5.68
CA ARG A 6 21.90 -6.79 4.91
C ARG A 6 23.06 -7.17 3.99
N PRO A 7 22.90 -7.09 2.65
CA PRO A 7 23.99 -7.42 1.74
C PRO A 7 25.05 -6.31 1.72
N ASP A 8 26.29 -6.69 1.37
CA ASP A 8 27.35 -5.72 1.08
C ASP A 8 27.02 -4.93 -0.19
N LEU A 9 27.40 -3.65 -0.22
CA LEU A 9 27.21 -2.84 -1.41
C LEU A 9 28.13 -3.32 -2.53
N PRO A 10 27.58 -3.61 -3.72
CA PRO A 10 28.41 -4.01 -4.84
C PRO A 10 29.34 -2.88 -5.28
N PRO A 11 30.56 -3.19 -5.76
CA PRO A 11 31.42 -2.19 -6.37
C PRO A 11 30.79 -1.65 -7.64
N ALA A 12 30.82 -0.33 -7.83
CA ALA A 12 30.33 0.36 -9.02
C ALA A 12 31.42 1.28 -9.57
N ARG A 13 31.53 1.41 -10.89
CA ARG A 13 32.54 2.24 -11.57
C ARG A 13 32.14 3.72 -11.54
N ALA A 14 30.87 4.01 -11.91
CA ALA A 14 30.34 5.38 -11.97
C ALA A 14 29.80 5.83 -10.59
N LYS A 15 30.63 5.85 -9.55
CA LYS A 15 30.25 6.15 -8.16
C LYS A 15 29.54 7.50 -7.99
N GLN A 16 29.81 8.49 -8.86
CA GLN A 16 29.15 9.80 -8.85
C GLN A 16 27.66 9.75 -9.20
N TRP A 17 27.18 8.64 -9.80
CA TRP A 17 25.76 8.44 -10.09
C TRP A 17 24.98 7.94 -8.86
N VAL A 18 25.68 7.28 -7.92
CA VAL A 18 25.09 6.67 -6.73
C VAL A 18 24.72 7.76 -5.71
N ARG A 19 23.44 7.90 -5.38
CA ARG A 19 22.92 8.81 -4.34
C ARG A 19 22.56 8.07 -3.05
N ASN A 20 22.17 6.80 -3.18
CA ASN A 20 21.77 5.95 -2.04
C ASN A 20 22.20 4.48 -2.26
N PRO A 21 22.13 3.62 -1.24
CA PRO A 21 22.53 2.21 -1.37
C PRO A 21 21.83 1.43 -2.49
N VAL A 22 20.56 1.71 -2.78
CA VAL A 22 19.80 1.01 -3.83
C VAL A 22 20.40 1.31 -5.20
N ASP A 23 20.85 2.54 -5.42
CA ASP A 23 21.49 2.94 -6.68
C ASP A 23 22.75 2.13 -6.97
N ALA A 24 23.52 1.71 -5.92
CA ALA A 24 24.70 0.90 -6.12
C ALA A 24 24.35 -0.48 -6.72
N PHE A 25 23.25 -1.10 -6.28
CA PHE A 25 22.78 -2.37 -6.84
C PHE A 25 22.26 -2.20 -8.28
N VAL A 26 21.50 -1.14 -8.53
CA VAL A 26 21.00 -0.83 -9.88
C VAL A 26 22.17 -0.58 -10.83
N LEU A 27 23.13 0.25 -10.43
CA LEU A 27 24.30 0.58 -11.25
C LEU A 27 25.18 -0.65 -11.52
N ALA A 28 25.44 -1.47 -10.53
CA ALA A 28 26.21 -2.70 -10.71
C ALA A 28 25.55 -3.64 -11.75
N ARG A 29 24.21 -3.74 -11.73
CA ARG A 29 23.48 -4.52 -12.73
C ARG A 29 23.56 -3.91 -14.11
N LEU A 30 23.40 -2.58 -14.24
CA LEU A 30 23.55 -1.89 -15.52
C LEU A 30 24.95 -2.09 -16.11
N GLU A 31 25.99 -1.94 -15.27
CA GLU A 31 27.39 -2.13 -15.70
C GLU A 31 27.66 -3.57 -16.14
N ALA A 32 27.07 -4.56 -15.47
CA ALA A 32 27.18 -5.99 -15.85
C ALA A 32 26.57 -6.27 -17.22
N GLU A 33 25.48 -5.58 -17.56
CA GLU A 33 24.80 -5.69 -18.87
C GLU A 33 25.40 -4.75 -19.95
N GLY A 34 26.43 -3.97 -19.61
CA GLY A 34 27.04 -3.00 -20.53
C GLY A 34 26.14 -1.81 -20.85
N VAL A 35 25.15 -1.52 -20.00
CA VAL A 35 24.20 -0.43 -20.17
C VAL A 35 24.59 0.76 -19.29
N SER A 36 24.59 1.97 -19.85
CA SER A 36 24.82 3.19 -19.08
C SER A 36 23.49 3.75 -18.56
N PRO A 37 23.48 4.35 -17.35
CA PRO A 37 22.32 5.07 -16.87
C PRO A 37 21.91 6.18 -17.83
N SER A 38 20.59 6.37 -18.01
CA SER A 38 20.07 7.52 -18.76
C SER A 38 20.33 8.83 -18.01
N PRO A 39 20.42 9.97 -18.71
CA PRO A 39 20.43 11.29 -18.08
C PRO A 39 19.21 11.51 -17.18
N GLU A 40 19.36 12.36 -16.17
CA GLU A 40 18.24 12.75 -15.31
C GLU A 40 17.08 13.34 -16.14
N ALA A 41 15.86 12.96 -15.83
CA ALA A 41 14.67 13.46 -16.51
C ALA A 41 14.48 14.97 -16.24
N SER A 42 13.86 15.68 -17.18
CA SER A 42 13.53 17.11 -16.97
C SER A 42 12.63 17.30 -15.74
N ARG A 43 12.70 18.46 -15.11
CA ARG A 43 11.88 18.81 -13.93
C ARG A 43 10.38 18.58 -14.15
N ARG A 44 9.87 18.87 -15.34
CA ARG A 44 8.47 18.62 -15.70
C ARG A 44 8.13 17.13 -15.69
N ILE A 45 9.02 16.28 -16.19
CA ILE A 45 8.85 14.82 -16.19
C ILE A 45 8.95 14.28 -14.77
N LEU A 46 9.92 14.75 -13.96
CA LEU A 46 10.07 14.37 -12.56
C LEU A 46 8.82 14.70 -11.75
N LEU A 47 8.31 15.94 -11.86
CA LEU A 47 7.07 16.34 -11.20
C LEU A 47 5.90 15.43 -11.56
N ARG A 48 5.69 15.16 -12.85
CA ARG A 48 4.59 14.30 -13.32
C ARG A 48 4.72 12.89 -12.77
N ARG A 49 5.91 12.29 -12.86
CA ARG A 49 6.15 10.92 -12.35
C ARG A 49 5.89 10.86 -10.86
N LEU A 50 6.49 11.77 -10.10
CA LEU A 50 6.37 11.78 -8.65
C LEU A 50 4.92 11.98 -8.18
N SER A 51 4.17 12.88 -8.82
CA SER A 51 2.75 13.09 -8.50
C SER A 51 1.92 11.83 -8.75
N LEU A 52 2.09 11.19 -9.91
CA LEU A 52 1.38 9.96 -10.23
C LEU A 52 1.78 8.79 -9.32
N ASP A 53 3.05 8.67 -8.97
CA ASP A 53 3.55 7.59 -8.13
C ASP A 53 3.09 7.74 -6.68
N LEU A 54 3.13 8.96 -6.12
CA LEU A 54 2.80 9.18 -4.72
C LEU A 54 1.29 9.38 -4.47
N THR A 55 0.61 10.13 -5.34
CA THR A 55 -0.80 10.50 -5.13
C THR A 55 -1.77 9.87 -6.14
N GLY A 56 -1.26 9.28 -7.22
CA GLY A 56 -2.08 8.76 -8.31
C GLY A 56 -2.73 9.83 -9.19
N LEU A 57 -2.45 11.10 -8.93
CA LEU A 57 -3.04 12.25 -9.61
C LEU A 57 -1.99 13.01 -10.42
N PRO A 58 -2.34 13.60 -11.56
CA PRO A 58 -1.46 14.54 -12.25
C PRO A 58 -1.25 15.80 -11.38
N PRO A 59 -0.09 16.47 -11.49
CA PRO A 59 0.13 17.73 -10.78
C PRO A 59 -0.83 18.81 -11.28
N SER A 60 -1.32 19.65 -10.38
CA SER A 60 -2.08 20.87 -10.73
C SER A 60 -1.21 21.88 -11.50
N LEU A 61 -1.82 22.88 -12.10
CA LEU A 61 -1.08 23.97 -12.75
C LEU A 61 -0.25 24.75 -11.73
N ASP A 62 -0.81 25.01 -10.56
CA ASP A 62 -0.11 25.70 -9.47
C ASP A 62 1.11 24.90 -8.98
N ASP A 63 0.99 23.57 -8.90
CA ASP A 63 2.12 22.69 -8.56
C ASP A 63 3.22 22.75 -9.61
N GLN A 64 2.84 22.82 -10.88
CA GLN A 64 3.78 22.93 -11.98
C GLN A 64 4.56 24.26 -11.90
N ASP A 65 3.85 25.36 -11.76
CA ASP A 65 4.46 26.70 -11.69
C ASP A 65 5.36 26.82 -10.45
N ALA A 66 4.88 26.38 -9.29
CA ALA A 66 5.65 26.39 -8.05
C ALA A 66 6.94 25.56 -8.14
N PHE A 67 6.87 24.33 -8.66
CA PHE A 67 8.06 23.47 -8.75
C PHE A 67 9.01 23.90 -9.85
N LEU A 68 8.51 24.33 -11.02
CA LEU A 68 9.37 24.72 -12.14
C LEU A 68 10.11 26.02 -11.88
N SER A 69 9.53 26.94 -11.11
CA SER A 69 10.16 28.21 -10.71
C SER A 69 11.05 28.08 -9.46
N ASP A 70 10.97 26.99 -8.70
CA ASP A 70 11.76 26.79 -7.49
C ASP A 70 13.22 26.46 -7.84
N THR A 71 14.12 27.40 -7.63
CA THR A 71 15.56 27.28 -7.92
C THR A 71 16.39 26.74 -6.75
N ARG A 72 15.77 26.42 -5.63
CA ARG A 72 16.48 25.87 -4.45
C ARG A 72 17.08 24.50 -4.73
N PRO A 73 18.24 24.18 -4.16
CA PRO A 73 18.89 22.88 -4.35
C PRO A 73 18.08 21.70 -3.84
N ASP A 74 17.22 21.92 -2.83
CA ASP A 74 16.34 20.93 -2.18
C ASP A 74 14.90 20.96 -2.73
N ALA A 75 14.65 21.58 -3.89
CA ALA A 75 13.32 21.73 -4.46
C ALA A 75 12.61 20.38 -4.73
N TYR A 76 13.38 19.36 -5.12
CA TYR A 76 12.85 18.02 -5.38
C TYR A 76 12.44 17.33 -4.09
N GLU A 77 13.29 17.34 -3.08
CA GLU A 77 13.02 16.76 -1.75
C GLU A 77 11.80 17.43 -1.10
N ARG A 78 11.69 18.74 -1.19
CA ARG A 78 10.50 19.48 -0.70
C ARG A 78 9.23 19.10 -1.44
N LEU A 79 9.30 18.83 -2.73
CA LEU A 79 8.17 18.31 -3.50
C LEU A 79 7.78 16.91 -3.00
N VAL A 80 8.74 16.02 -2.76
CA VAL A 80 8.50 14.68 -2.20
C VAL A 80 7.78 14.77 -0.86
N GLU A 81 8.33 15.57 0.08
CA GLU A 81 7.74 15.74 1.42
C GLU A 81 6.31 16.28 1.34
N ARG A 82 6.05 17.23 0.47
CA ARG A 82 4.72 17.81 0.29
C ARG A 82 3.71 16.77 -0.25
N LEU A 83 4.12 15.95 -1.21
CA LEU A 83 3.25 14.92 -1.79
C LEU A 83 3.01 13.77 -0.80
N LEU A 84 4.02 13.38 0.00
CA LEU A 84 3.88 12.40 1.08
C LEU A 84 2.93 12.90 2.19
N ALA A 85 2.92 14.20 2.47
CA ALA A 85 2.00 14.81 3.44
C ALA A 85 0.58 15.02 2.90
N SER A 86 0.32 14.75 1.63
CA SER A 86 -1.01 14.86 1.02
C SER A 86 -1.92 13.70 1.44
N GLY A 87 -3.19 14.00 1.76
CA GLY A 87 -4.20 12.96 2.01
C GLY A 87 -4.38 11.98 0.85
N HIS A 88 -4.09 12.42 -0.38
CA HIS A 88 -4.14 11.57 -1.57
C HIS A 88 -3.08 10.47 -1.60
N TYR A 89 -2.00 10.59 -0.80
CA TYR A 89 -1.04 9.51 -0.64
C TYR A 89 -1.71 8.26 -0.05
N GLY A 90 -2.41 8.40 1.05
CA GLY A 90 -3.15 7.29 1.65
C GLY A 90 -4.24 6.75 0.75
N GLU A 91 -5.00 7.60 0.05
CA GLU A 91 -6.03 7.17 -0.92
C GLU A 91 -5.42 6.32 -2.04
N LYS A 92 -4.27 6.73 -2.58
CA LYS A 92 -3.55 6.00 -3.64
C LYS A 92 -3.07 4.63 -3.14
N TRP A 93 -2.39 4.61 -1.98
CA TRP A 93 -1.71 3.39 -1.50
C TRP A 93 -2.65 2.42 -0.79
N ALA A 94 -3.71 2.92 -0.15
CA ALA A 94 -4.76 2.09 0.44
C ALA A 94 -5.43 1.18 -0.59
N ARG A 95 -5.57 1.60 -1.85
CA ARG A 95 -6.15 0.77 -2.91
C ARG A 95 -5.44 -0.58 -3.05
N HIS A 96 -4.11 -0.58 -3.05
CA HIS A 96 -3.33 -1.80 -3.17
C HIS A 96 -3.54 -2.74 -1.97
N TRP A 97 -3.67 -2.16 -0.77
CA TRP A 97 -3.99 -2.95 0.42
C TRP A 97 -5.42 -3.48 0.40
N LEU A 98 -6.37 -2.65 0.00
CA LEU A 98 -7.78 -3.03 -0.08
C LEU A 98 -8.02 -4.14 -1.10
N ASP A 99 -7.27 -4.17 -2.20
CA ASP A 99 -7.29 -5.27 -3.17
C ASP A 99 -6.81 -6.58 -2.52
N LEU A 100 -5.72 -6.55 -1.75
CA LEU A 100 -5.24 -7.73 -1.00
C LEU A 100 -6.24 -8.17 0.07
N ALA A 101 -6.88 -7.23 0.75
CA ALA A 101 -7.92 -7.49 1.75
C ALA A 101 -9.26 -7.92 1.13
N ARG A 102 -9.38 -7.95 -0.20
CA ARG A 102 -10.62 -8.27 -0.93
C ARG A 102 -11.79 -7.37 -0.53
N PHE A 103 -11.51 -6.08 -0.27
CA PHE A 103 -12.52 -5.11 0.17
C PHE A 103 -13.59 -4.90 -0.89
N ALA A 104 -14.85 -4.91 -0.45
CA ALA A 104 -16.01 -4.52 -1.24
C ALA A 104 -17.05 -3.79 -0.38
N ASP A 105 -17.79 -2.86 -0.98
CA ASP A 105 -18.89 -2.15 -0.33
C ASP A 105 -20.21 -2.97 -0.35
N SER A 106 -20.18 -4.20 -0.87
CA SER A 106 -21.32 -5.11 -0.96
C SER A 106 -20.96 -6.54 -0.56
N ASP A 107 -21.97 -7.38 -0.32
CA ASP A 107 -21.80 -8.73 0.23
C ASP A 107 -21.40 -9.78 -0.81
N GLY A 108 -21.57 -9.48 -2.10
CA GLY A 108 -21.39 -10.44 -3.18
C GLY A 108 -22.56 -11.42 -3.28
N PHE A 109 -22.36 -12.53 -3.98
CA PHE A 109 -23.39 -13.51 -4.35
C PHE A 109 -24.58 -12.89 -5.11
N ARG A 110 -25.65 -13.65 -5.26
CA ARG A 110 -26.80 -13.28 -6.07
C ARG A 110 -27.58 -12.08 -5.51
N GLN A 111 -27.66 -11.93 -4.20
CA GLN A 111 -28.40 -10.84 -3.55
C GLN A 111 -27.59 -9.56 -3.35
N ASP A 112 -26.28 -9.63 -3.39
CA ASP A 112 -25.31 -8.54 -3.36
C ASP A 112 -25.74 -7.28 -2.57
N LYS A 113 -26.05 -7.46 -1.30
CA LYS A 113 -26.54 -6.38 -0.43
C LYS A 113 -25.42 -5.38 -0.12
N PHE A 114 -25.76 -4.10 -0.14
CA PHE A 114 -24.85 -3.02 0.25
C PHE A 114 -24.46 -3.12 1.74
N ARG A 115 -23.17 -2.90 2.04
CA ARG A 115 -22.58 -2.86 3.38
C ARG A 115 -22.46 -1.42 3.86
N PRO A 116 -23.40 -0.88 4.64
CA PRO A 116 -23.46 0.56 4.94
C PRO A 116 -22.28 1.06 5.79
N TRP A 117 -21.50 0.17 6.41
CA TRP A 117 -20.40 0.51 7.31
C TRP A 117 -19.03 0.07 6.80
N ALA A 118 -18.93 -0.58 5.65
CA ALA A 118 -17.66 -1.07 5.08
C ALA A 118 -16.66 0.08 4.86
N TRP A 119 -17.13 1.27 4.48
CA TRP A 119 -16.30 2.45 4.28
C TRP A 119 -15.42 2.81 5.49
N ARG A 120 -15.81 2.43 6.72
CA ARG A 120 -15.02 2.70 7.93
C ARG A 120 -13.68 1.98 7.91
N TYR A 121 -13.66 0.71 7.48
CA TYR A 121 -12.41 -0.03 7.32
C TYR A 121 -11.55 0.59 6.21
N ARG A 122 -12.14 0.91 5.07
CA ARG A 122 -11.43 1.62 3.98
C ARG A 122 -10.79 2.92 4.49
N GLN A 123 -11.55 3.74 5.21
CA GLN A 123 -11.04 5.00 5.76
C GLN A 123 -9.92 4.74 6.77
N TRP A 124 -10.05 3.73 7.62
CA TRP A 124 -9.00 3.36 8.57
C TRP A 124 -7.68 3.00 7.84
N VAL A 125 -7.74 2.25 6.74
CA VAL A 125 -6.57 1.92 5.93
C VAL A 125 -5.95 3.18 5.34
N ILE A 126 -6.74 4.09 4.75
CA ILE A 126 -6.27 5.37 4.21
C ILE A 126 -5.55 6.18 5.29
N ASP A 127 -6.15 6.30 6.47
CA ASP A 127 -5.58 7.04 7.59
C ASP A 127 -4.30 6.39 8.12
N ALA A 128 -4.22 5.05 8.12
CA ALA A 128 -3.02 4.33 8.51
C ALA A 128 -1.83 4.63 7.57
N PHE A 129 -2.05 4.66 6.26
CA PHE A 129 -1.02 5.06 5.30
C PHE A 129 -0.63 6.54 5.46
N ASN A 130 -1.59 7.44 5.62
CA ASN A 130 -1.32 8.88 5.76
C ASN A 130 -0.53 9.22 7.04
N ARG A 131 -0.71 8.47 8.13
CA ARG A 131 0.08 8.65 9.36
C ARG A 131 1.34 7.81 9.39
N ASN A 132 1.68 7.12 8.30
CA ASN A 132 2.82 6.20 8.20
C ASN A 132 2.87 5.21 9.36
N MET A 133 1.73 4.54 9.62
CA MET A 133 1.59 3.58 10.70
C MET A 133 2.62 2.45 10.58
N PRO A 134 3.37 2.08 11.65
CA PRO A 134 4.28 0.96 11.62
C PRO A 134 3.60 -0.33 11.17
N PHE A 135 4.29 -1.13 10.34
CA PHE A 135 3.66 -2.30 9.71
C PHE A 135 3.24 -3.39 10.72
N ASP A 136 3.96 -3.52 11.81
CA ASP A 136 3.61 -4.42 12.91
C ASP A 136 2.31 -4.00 13.61
N GLU A 137 2.15 -2.71 13.95
CA GLU A 137 0.90 -2.17 14.48
C GLU A 137 -0.25 -2.34 13.49
N PHE A 138 -0.01 -2.00 12.23
CA PHE A 138 -0.97 -2.15 11.15
C PHE A 138 -1.46 -3.60 10.99
N THR A 139 -0.56 -4.57 11.16
CA THR A 139 -0.86 -6.00 11.10
C THR A 139 -1.65 -6.45 12.34
N ILE A 140 -1.18 -6.11 13.54
CA ILE A 140 -1.81 -6.49 14.80
C ILE A 140 -3.25 -5.96 14.89
N ASP A 141 -3.45 -4.69 14.56
CA ASP A 141 -4.77 -4.06 14.61
C ASP A 141 -5.77 -4.74 13.66
N GLN A 142 -5.34 -5.15 12.48
CA GLN A 142 -6.22 -5.83 11.52
C GLN A 142 -6.54 -7.28 11.88
N LEU A 143 -5.58 -8.02 12.42
CA LEU A 143 -5.76 -9.42 12.74
C LEU A 143 -6.44 -9.63 14.12
N ALA A 144 -6.13 -8.78 15.10
CA ALA A 144 -6.50 -8.98 16.49
C ALA A 144 -6.76 -7.66 17.26
N GLY A 145 -7.04 -6.57 16.59
CA GLY A 145 -7.23 -5.26 17.22
C GLY A 145 -8.36 -5.22 18.25
N ASP A 146 -9.42 -6.01 18.07
CA ASP A 146 -10.53 -6.13 19.01
C ASP A 146 -10.20 -6.98 20.27
N LEU A 147 -9.14 -7.77 20.22
CA LEU A 147 -8.65 -8.61 21.32
C LEU A 147 -7.62 -7.89 22.20
N LEU A 148 -7.16 -6.72 21.80
CA LEU A 148 -6.19 -5.95 22.59
C LEU A 148 -6.81 -5.46 23.90
N PRO A 149 -6.03 -5.36 25.00
CA PRO A 149 -6.51 -4.78 26.24
C PRO A 149 -7.04 -3.35 26.03
N ASN A 150 -8.27 -3.08 26.46
CA ASN A 150 -8.94 -1.78 26.28
C ASN A 150 -9.03 -1.33 24.82
N ALA A 151 -9.27 -2.27 23.89
CA ALA A 151 -9.34 -2.02 22.47
C ALA A 151 -10.16 -0.78 22.11
N THR A 152 -9.54 0.16 21.40
CA THR A 152 -10.16 1.39 20.91
C THR A 152 -11.15 1.12 19.78
N LEU A 153 -12.02 2.09 19.47
CA LEU A 153 -12.89 1.99 18.31
C LEU A 153 -12.11 1.81 16.99
N GLN A 154 -10.97 2.48 16.85
CA GLN A 154 -10.14 2.37 15.65
C GLN A 154 -9.55 0.96 15.49
N GLN A 155 -9.09 0.34 16.56
CA GLN A 155 -8.61 -1.03 16.56
C GLN A 155 -9.71 -2.06 16.22
N LYS A 156 -10.93 -1.82 16.70
CA LYS A 156 -12.10 -2.63 16.32
C LYS A 156 -12.48 -2.44 14.85
N ILE A 157 -12.37 -1.21 14.31
CA ILE A 157 -12.61 -0.94 12.88
C ILE A 157 -11.56 -1.63 12.02
N ALA A 158 -10.30 -1.66 12.45
CA ALA A 158 -9.21 -2.32 11.74
C ALA A 158 -9.50 -3.81 11.47
N THR A 159 -10.15 -4.51 12.41
CA THR A 159 -10.53 -5.94 12.24
C THR A 159 -11.59 -6.16 11.14
N GLY A 160 -12.04 -5.08 10.49
CA GLY A 160 -12.81 -5.14 9.25
C GLY A 160 -12.13 -5.96 8.15
N PHE A 161 -10.79 -6.11 8.19
CA PHE A 161 -10.05 -7.05 7.34
C PHE A 161 -10.68 -8.46 7.36
N ASN A 162 -11.02 -8.99 8.54
CA ASN A 162 -11.60 -10.31 8.73
C ASN A 162 -13.07 -10.40 8.29
N ARG A 163 -13.66 -9.33 7.76
CA ARG A 163 -15.08 -9.26 7.37
C ARG A 163 -15.30 -8.99 5.89
N ASN A 164 -14.24 -9.02 5.09
CA ASN A 164 -14.31 -8.75 3.65
C ASN A 164 -14.76 -9.98 2.83
N HIS A 165 -14.92 -11.15 3.45
CA HIS A 165 -15.47 -12.32 2.77
C HIS A 165 -16.90 -12.05 2.25
N MET A 166 -17.29 -12.74 1.19
CA MET A 166 -18.67 -12.68 0.70
C MET A 166 -19.64 -13.26 1.73
N ILE A 167 -20.88 -12.74 1.77
CA ILE A 167 -21.94 -13.23 2.68
C ILE A 167 -23.14 -13.65 1.85
N ASN A 168 -23.60 -14.88 2.05
CA ASN A 168 -24.76 -15.40 1.36
C ASN A 168 -26.04 -15.18 2.18
N PHE A 169 -27.05 -14.57 1.55
CA PHE A 169 -28.38 -14.34 2.10
C PHE A 169 -29.48 -15.07 1.31
N GLU A 170 -29.12 -16.05 0.50
CA GLU A 170 -30.07 -16.78 -0.32
C GLU A 170 -30.96 -17.68 0.54
N GLY A 171 -32.27 -17.70 0.20
CA GLY A 171 -33.22 -18.65 0.81
C GLY A 171 -32.84 -20.08 0.45
N GLY A 172 -32.76 -20.97 1.46
CA GLY A 172 -32.33 -22.36 1.28
C GLY A 172 -30.82 -22.60 1.45
N ALA A 173 -30.04 -21.56 1.68
CA ALA A 173 -28.63 -21.73 2.09
C ALA A 173 -28.56 -22.46 3.45
N ILE A 174 -27.62 -23.40 3.58
CA ILE A 174 -27.34 -24.12 4.83
C ILE A 174 -26.36 -23.28 5.65
N PRO A 175 -26.75 -22.71 6.82
CA PRO A 175 -25.90 -21.79 7.58
C PRO A 175 -24.55 -22.38 7.98
N GLU A 176 -24.50 -23.66 8.35
CA GLU A 176 -23.30 -24.36 8.79
C GLU A 176 -22.29 -24.54 7.66
N GLU A 177 -22.77 -24.79 6.44
CA GLU A 177 -21.95 -24.87 5.22
C GLU A 177 -21.28 -23.51 4.97
N TYR A 178 -22.06 -22.43 4.92
CA TYR A 178 -21.52 -21.10 4.67
C TYR A 178 -20.63 -20.59 5.79
N GLN A 179 -20.87 -20.97 7.04
CA GLN A 179 -19.97 -20.65 8.13
C GLN A 179 -18.58 -21.27 7.91
N THR A 180 -18.52 -22.51 7.39
CA THR A 180 -17.27 -23.16 7.02
C THR A 180 -16.59 -22.43 5.87
N GLU A 181 -17.32 -22.09 4.81
CA GLU A 181 -16.83 -21.34 3.66
C GLU A 181 -16.24 -19.97 4.09
N TYR A 182 -16.90 -19.25 4.99
CA TYR A 182 -16.40 -17.98 5.52
C TYR A 182 -15.11 -18.12 6.34
N VAL A 183 -14.93 -19.24 7.03
CA VAL A 183 -13.67 -19.53 7.73
C VAL A 183 -12.55 -19.80 6.72
N VAL A 184 -12.81 -20.65 5.73
CA VAL A 184 -11.86 -20.96 4.65
C VAL A 184 -11.41 -19.69 3.94
N ASP A 185 -12.36 -18.83 3.52
CA ASP A 185 -12.04 -17.57 2.82
C ASP A 185 -11.20 -16.62 3.68
N ARG A 186 -11.46 -16.54 4.99
CA ARG A 186 -10.62 -15.74 5.91
C ARG A 186 -9.21 -16.31 6.06
N VAL A 187 -9.07 -17.62 6.17
CA VAL A 187 -7.76 -18.28 6.21
C VAL A 187 -6.99 -18.00 4.93
N GLU A 188 -7.64 -18.16 3.78
CA GLU A 188 -7.03 -17.88 2.47
C GLU A 188 -6.63 -16.41 2.32
N ALA A 189 -7.53 -15.46 2.66
CA ALA A 189 -7.22 -14.04 2.61
C ALA A 189 -6.03 -13.67 3.50
N THR A 190 -5.97 -14.22 4.72
CA THR A 190 -4.88 -13.99 5.66
C THR A 190 -3.56 -14.57 5.15
N SER A 191 -3.57 -15.81 4.68
CA SER A 191 -2.36 -16.49 4.19
C SER A 191 -1.81 -15.82 2.93
N ASN A 192 -2.66 -15.45 1.98
CA ASN A 192 -2.25 -14.73 0.78
C ASN A 192 -1.66 -13.35 1.11
N THR A 193 -2.28 -12.61 2.02
CA THR A 193 -1.88 -11.23 2.34
C THR A 193 -0.57 -11.17 3.11
N TRP A 194 -0.40 -11.96 4.17
CA TRP A 194 0.77 -11.87 5.06
C TRP A 194 1.85 -12.91 4.80
N MET A 195 1.48 -14.06 4.26
CA MET A 195 2.41 -15.18 4.08
C MET A 195 2.79 -15.40 2.60
N GLY A 196 2.05 -14.81 1.65
CA GLY A 196 2.24 -15.06 0.22
C GLY A 196 2.00 -16.52 -0.16
N MET A 197 1.13 -17.20 0.57
CA MET A 197 0.83 -18.63 0.39
C MET A 197 -0.66 -18.84 0.20
N THR A 198 -1.02 -19.76 -0.67
CA THR A 198 -2.40 -20.26 -0.81
C THR A 198 -2.59 -21.44 0.16
N LEU A 199 -3.50 -21.26 1.11
CA LEU A 199 -3.91 -22.28 2.06
C LEU A 199 -5.43 -22.48 1.89
N GLY A 200 -5.83 -23.42 1.03
CA GLY A 200 -7.24 -23.69 0.77
C GLY A 200 -7.43 -24.88 -0.13
#